data_8345865d565230496b8b177d1119df3b
#
_entry.id   8345865d565230496b8b177d1119df3b
#
_cell.length_a   1.000
_cell.length_b   1.000
_cell.length_c   1.000
_cell.angle_alpha   90.00
_cell.angle_beta   90.00
_cell.angle_gamma   90.00
#
_symmetry.space_group_name_H-M   'P 1'
#
loop_
_entity.id
_entity.type
_entity.pdbx_description
1 polymer ?
#
loop_
_entity_poly.entity_id
_entity_poly.type
_entity_poly.pdbx_seq_one_letter_code
_entity_poly.pdbx_strand_id
1 'polypeptide(L)'
;MTSVPGDEFVVSVSNLNQRYRNTIALDDVSLAIPSRRMIGMIGPDGVGKSTLLSIVAGVRHLQSGQATVLGGNIADTGFRNSVASRIAYLPQGLGKNLYPTLSVLENVDFFGRLFGQSAEERAFRIDDLLRSTDLEP
;
A
#
# COMPACT_ATOMS: atom_id res chain seq x y z
N MET A 1 -19.38 5.60 -23.79
CA MET A 1 -18.18 5.69 -22.93
C MET A 1 -17.67 4.28 -22.74
N THR A 2 -16.74 3.86 -23.57
CA THR A 2 -16.10 2.53 -23.49
C THR A 2 -15.11 2.56 -22.36
N SER A 3 -15.41 1.85 -21.25
CA SER A 3 -14.44 1.63 -20.16
C SER A 3 -13.25 0.86 -20.71
N VAL A 4 -12.05 1.39 -20.54
CA VAL A 4 -10.81 0.67 -20.80
C VAL A 4 -10.76 -0.50 -19.82
N PRO A 5 -10.42 -1.75 -20.25
CA PRO A 5 -10.42 -2.93 -19.36
C PRO A 5 -9.51 -2.84 -18.12
N GLY A 6 -8.68 -1.81 -18.01
CA GLY A 6 -7.81 -1.55 -16.85
C GLY A 6 -8.45 -0.72 -15.72
N ASP A 7 -9.64 -0.17 -15.90
CA ASP A 7 -10.29 0.70 -14.90
C ASP A 7 -11.20 -0.05 -13.91
N GLU A 8 -11.50 -1.32 -14.16
CA GLU A 8 -12.42 -2.09 -13.33
C GLU A 8 -11.74 -2.56 -12.01
N PHE A 9 -10.50 -3.02 -12.09
CA PHE A 9 -9.75 -3.53 -10.94
C PHE A 9 -8.45 -2.76 -10.72
N VAL A 10 -8.24 -2.32 -9.48
CA VAL A 10 -6.98 -1.67 -9.07
C VAL A 10 -5.89 -2.69 -8.74
N VAL A 11 -6.30 -3.89 -8.33
CA VAL A 11 -5.43 -5.03 -8.07
C VAL A 11 -6.03 -6.28 -8.69
N SER A 12 -5.20 -7.09 -9.34
CA SER A 12 -5.53 -8.44 -9.78
C SER A 12 -4.35 -9.36 -9.46
N VAL A 13 -4.60 -10.42 -8.72
CA VAL A 13 -3.60 -11.44 -8.40
C VAL A 13 -4.07 -12.80 -8.86
N SER A 14 -3.15 -13.60 -9.37
CA SER A 14 -3.42 -14.94 -9.89
C SER A 14 -2.34 -15.92 -9.44
N ASN A 15 -2.80 -17.04 -8.86
CA ASN A 15 -1.96 -18.18 -8.44
C ASN A 15 -0.78 -17.74 -7.55
N LEU A 16 -1.01 -16.78 -6.63
CA LEU A 16 0.01 -16.28 -5.72
C LEU A 16 0.41 -17.37 -4.73
N ASN A 17 1.70 -17.66 -4.70
CA ASN A 17 2.29 -18.53 -3.71
C ASN A 17 3.42 -17.82 -2.98
N GLN A 18 3.42 -17.89 -1.67
CA GLN A 18 4.43 -17.28 -0.81
C GLN A 18 4.76 -18.18 0.37
N ARG A 19 6.03 -18.40 0.60
CA ARG A 19 6.53 -19.27 1.66
C ARG A 19 7.59 -18.58 2.50
N TYR A 20 7.56 -18.83 3.81
CA TYR A 20 8.58 -18.39 4.77
C TYR A 20 9.17 -19.63 5.44
N ARG A 21 10.40 -19.97 5.13
CA ARG A 21 11.04 -21.18 5.62
C ARG A 21 10.09 -22.41 5.42
N ASN A 22 9.52 -22.92 6.50
CA ASN A 22 8.63 -24.07 6.49
C ASN A 22 7.13 -23.73 6.50
N THR A 23 6.76 -22.46 6.53
CA THR A 23 5.37 -22.01 6.59
C THR A 23 4.91 -21.49 5.23
N ILE A 24 3.83 -22.07 4.71
CA ILE A 24 3.13 -21.55 3.53
C ILE A 24 2.26 -20.39 4.04
N ALA A 25 2.51 -19.20 3.52
CA ALA A 25 1.75 -18.01 3.86
C ALA A 25 0.64 -17.70 2.85
N LEU A 26 0.87 -18.02 1.57
CA LEU A 26 -0.13 -17.95 0.51
C LEU A 26 0.02 -19.23 -0.32
N ASP A 27 -1.11 -19.87 -0.63
CA ASP A 27 -1.20 -21.07 -1.42
C ASP A 27 -2.26 -20.89 -2.50
N ASP A 28 -1.81 -20.74 -3.74
CA ASP A 28 -2.63 -20.55 -4.93
C ASP A 28 -3.72 -19.46 -4.83
N VAL A 29 -3.37 -18.33 -4.22
CA VAL A 29 -4.33 -17.25 -3.97
C VAL A 29 -4.58 -16.45 -5.24
N SER A 30 -5.86 -16.34 -5.62
CA SER A 30 -6.31 -15.51 -6.75
C SER A 30 -7.47 -14.63 -6.29
N LEU A 31 -7.39 -13.33 -6.58
CA LEU A 31 -8.45 -12.36 -6.30
C LEU A 31 -8.30 -11.11 -7.15
N ALA A 32 -9.38 -10.33 -7.24
CA ALA A 32 -9.38 -9.01 -7.84
C ALA A 32 -10.01 -7.99 -6.90
N ILE A 33 -9.41 -6.80 -6.83
CA ILE A 33 -9.91 -5.68 -6.02
C ILE A 33 -10.41 -4.60 -6.98
N PRO A 34 -11.70 -4.25 -6.94
CA PRO A 34 -12.26 -3.23 -7.79
C PRO A 34 -11.71 -1.85 -7.44
N SER A 35 -11.61 -0.99 -8.45
CA SER A 35 -11.19 0.39 -8.30
C SER A 35 -12.22 1.20 -7.50
N ARG A 36 -11.75 2.24 -6.79
CA ARG A 36 -12.60 3.20 -6.07
C ARG A 36 -13.54 2.58 -5.04
N ARG A 37 -13.12 1.52 -4.39
CA ARG A 37 -13.86 0.84 -3.33
C ARG A 37 -13.01 0.69 -2.07
N MET A 38 -13.65 0.77 -0.92
CA MET A 38 -13.06 0.32 0.34
C MET A 38 -13.31 -1.19 0.47
N ILE A 39 -12.25 -1.95 0.66
CA ILE A 39 -12.31 -3.40 0.76
C ILE A 39 -11.77 -3.83 2.12
N GLY A 40 -12.56 -4.64 2.84
CA GLY A 40 -12.15 -5.30 4.07
C GLY A 40 -11.67 -6.74 3.79
N MET A 41 -10.50 -7.09 4.33
CA MET A 41 -10.00 -8.47 4.28
C MET A 41 -10.15 -9.09 5.66
N ILE A 42 -11.04 -10.07 5.78
CA ILE A 42 -11.40 -10.72 7.04
C ILE A 42 -10.89 -12.16 7.02
N GLY A 43 -10.44 -12.64 8.17
CA GLY A 43 -9.99 -14.02 8.37
C GLY A 43 -9.15 -14.14 9.63
N PRO A 44 -8.89 -15.38 10.12
CA PRO A 44 -8.11 -15.63 11.31
C PRO A 44 -6.67 -15.13 11.19
N ASP A 45 -5.96 -15.05 12.32
CA ASP A 45 -4.55 -14.67 12.32
C ASP A 45 -3.69 -15.74 11.66
N GLY A 46 -2.63 -15.31 10.99
CA GLY A 46 -1.69 -16.19 10.33
C GLY A 46 -2.10 -16.70 8.94
N VAL A 47 -3.31 -16.39 8.43
CA VAL A 47 -3.77 -16.88 7.10
C VAL A 47 -3.18 -16.12 5.90
N GLY A 48 -2.19 -15.26 6.09
CA GLY A 48 -1.49 -14.59 4.98
C GLY A 48 -2.03 -13.22 4.58
N LYS A 49 -3.03 -12.63 5.27
CA LYS A 49 -3.58 -11.30 4.95
C LYS A 49 -2.49 -10.22 4.81
N SER A 50 -1.63 -10.08 5.81
CA SER A 50 -0.55 -9.09 5.81
C SER A 50 0.52 -9.39 4.76
N THR A 51 0.73 -10.67 4.43
CA THR A 51 1.62 -11.11 3.36
C THR A 51 1.09 -10.65 2.00
N LEU A 52 -0.19 -10.90 1.73
CA LEU A 52 -0.83 -10.47 0.49
C LEU A 52 -0.80 -8.94 0.35
N LEU A 53 -1.19 -8.20 1.40
CA LEU A 53 -1.15 -6.73 1.40
C LEU A 53 0.26 -6.19 1.15
N SER A 54 1.30 -6.79 1.74
CA SER A 54 2.69 -6.35 1.53
C SER A 54 3.21 -6.63 0.12
N ILE A 55 2.74 -7.69 -0.55
CA ILE A 55 3.04 -7.98 -1.96
C ILE A 55 2.34 -6.97 -2.86
N VAL A 56 1.04 -6.75 -2.67
CA VAL A 56 0.24 -5.78 -3.43
C VAL A 56 0.79 -4.36 -3.29
N ALA A 57 1.25 -4.00 -2.09
CA ALA A 57 1.89 -2.71 -1.85
C ALA A 57 3.33 -2.59 -2.43
N GLY A 58 3.88 -3.66 -3.02
CA GLY A 58 5.23 -3.66 -3.55
C GLY A 58 6.35 -3.68 -2.51
N VAL A 59 6.00 -3.80 -1.22
CA VAL A 59 6.97 -3.85 -0.10
C VAL A 59 7.66 -5.22 -0.02
N ARG A 60 6.99 -6.26 -0.52
CA ARG A 60 7.50 -7.62 -0.52
C ARG A 60 7.60 -8.17 -1.94
N HIS A 61 8.70 -8.85 -2.22
CA HIS A 61 8.86 -9.55 -3.48
C HIS A 61 7.92 -10.74 -3.58
N LEU A 62 7.29 -10.88 -4.74
CA LEU A 62 6.49 -12.02 -5.14
C LEU A 62 7.41 -13.22 -5.43
N GLN A 63 7.11 -14.40 -4.87
CA GLN A 63 7.87 -15.64 -5.16
C GLN A 63 7.34 -16.35 -6.39
N SER A 64 6.02 -16.53 -6.52
CA SER A 64 5.42 -17.09 -7.74
C SER A 64 3.97 -16.63 -7.91
N GLY A 65 3.46 -16.77 -9.13
CA GLY A 65 2.17 -16.23 -9.55
C GLY A 65 2.30 -14.88 -10.24
N GLN A 66 1.20 -14.16 -10.36
CA GLN A 66 1.16 -12.85 -11.00
C GLN A 66 0.42 -11.86 -10.10
N ALA A 67 0.88 -10.62 -10.09
CA ALA A 67 0.22 -9.53 -9.38
C ALA A 67 0.28 -8.25 -10.22
N THR A 68 -0.88 -7.82 -10.69
CA THR A 68 -1.06 -6.55 -11.39
C THR A 68 -1.64 -5.54 -10.41
N VAL A 69 -1.00 -4.40 -10.27
CA VAL A 69 -1.41 -3.31 -9.37
C VAL A 69 -1.34 -2.00 -10.15
N LEU A 70 -2.37 -1.18 -10.08
CA LEU A 70 -2.44 0.10 -10.82
C LEU A 70 -2.15 -0.04 -12.32
N GLY A 71 -2.55 -1.18 -12.91
CA GLY A 71 -2.42 -1.45 -14.35
C GLY A 71 -1.10 -2.07 -14.80
N GLY A 72 -0.16 -2.40 -13.90
CA GLY A 72 1.11 -3.03 -14.27
C GLY A 72 1.59 -4.10 -13.30
N ASN A 73 2.59 -4.85 -13.71
CA ASN A 73 3.15 -5.95 -12.94
C ASN A 73 4.00 -5.42 -11.78
N ILE A 74 3.55 -5.62 -10.54
CA ILE A 74 4.25 -5.17 -9.32
C ILE A 74 5.57 -5.93 -9.08
N ALA A 75 5.77 -7.08 -9.71
CA ALA A 75 7.05 -7.79 -9.64
C ALA A 75 8.15 -7.12 -10.47
N ASP A 76 7.79 -6.36 -11.50
CA ASP A 76 8.74 -5.56 -12.26
C ASP A 76 9.25 -4.38 -11.43
N THR A 77 10.58 -4.30 -11.28
CA THR A 77 11.21 -3.28 -10.42
C THR A 77 11.04 -1.86 -10.97
N GLY A 78 11.12 -1.70 -12.30
CA GLY A 78 10.94 -0.40 -12.94
C GLY A 78 9.51 0.11 -12.74
N PHE A 79 8.53 -0.74 -13.03
CA PHE A 79 7.13 -0.41 -12.81
C PHE A 79 6.83 -0.13 -11.33
N ARG A 80 7.27 -1.01 -10.41
CA ARG A 80 7.07 -0.84 -8.97
C ARG A 80 7.59 0.51 -8.47
N ASN A 81 8.79 0.90 -8.90
CA ASN A 81 9.38 2.20 -8.54
C ASN A 81 8.56 3.38 -9.10
N SER A 82 8.04 3.25 -10.31
CA SER A 82 7.24 4.32 -10.95
C SER A 82 5.90 4.57 -10.27
N VAL A 83 5.33 3.57 -9.59
CA VAL A 83 4.03 3.68 -8.90
C VAL A 83 4.16 3.80 -7.38
N ALA A 84 5.36 3.74 -6.82
CA ALA A 84 5.60 3.73 -5.37
C ALA A 84 4.98 4.94 -4.65
N SER A 85 5.06 6.14 -5.24
CA SER A 85 4.45 7.36 -4.69
C SER A 85 2.91 7.37 -4.73
N ARG A 86 2.29 6.42 -5.42
CA ARG A 86 0.83 6.26 -5.52
C ARG A 86 0.27 5.22 -4.56
N ILE A 87 1.14 4.52 -3.82
CA ILE A 87 0.77 3.43 -2.90
C ILE A 87 1.21 3.81 -1.50
N ALA A 88 0.25 3.96 -0.58
CA ALA A 88 0.53 4.11 0.84
C ALA A 88 0.31 2.76 1.54
N TYR A 89 1.33 2.29 2.25
CA TYR A 89 1.26 1.06 3.02
C TYR A 89 1.49 1.34 4.50
N LEU A 90 0.48 1.04 5.32
CA LEU A 90 0.55 1.17 6.77
C LEU A 90 0.68 -0.24 7.39
N PRO A 91 1.89 -0.68 7.80
CA PRO A 91 2.07 -1.97 8.45
C PRO A 91 1.44 -1.99 9.83
N GLN A 92 1.09 -3.19 10.29
CA GLN A 92 0.55 -3.42 11.62
C GLN A 92 1.60 -3.13 12.70
N GLY A 93 1.21 -2.40 13.74
CA GLY A 93 2.01 -2.08 14.92
C GLY A 93 2.26 -0.58 15.09
N LEU A 94 2.16 -0.11 16.35
CA LEU A 94 2.37 1.29 16.70
C LEU A 94 3.84 1.70 16.49
N GLY A 95 4.05 2.91 15.98
CA GLY A 95 5.36 3.54 15.88
C GLY A 95 6.31 3.00 14.81
N LYS A 96 5.95 1.96 14.07
CA LYS A 96 6.84 1.39 13.03
C LYS A 96 6.98 2.24 11.78
N ASN A 97 6.09 3.20 11.60
CA ASN A 97 6.05 4.07 10.41
C ASN A 97 6.46 5.51 10.72
N LEU A 98 6.73 5.82 11.97
CA LEU A 98 7.13 7.14 12.40
C LEU A 98 8.62 7.16 12.76
N TYR A 99 9.26 8.26 12.46
CA TYR A 99 10.62 8.54 12.91
C TYR A 99 10.57 9.09 14.33
N PRO A 100 11.02 8.35 15.35
CA PRO A 100 10.85 8.76 16.76
C PRO A 100 11.66 10.00 17.14
N THR A 101 12.63 10.39 16.32
CA THR A 101 13.44 11.59 16.50
C THR A 101 12.82 12.85 15.89
N LEU A 102 11.76 12.70 15.12
CA LEU A 102 11.03 13.80 14.50
C LEU A 102 9.75 14.10 15.28
N SER A 103 9.37 15.35 15.37
CA SER A 103 8.07 15.77 15.87
C SER A 103 6.94 15.25 14.98
N VAL A 104 5.69 15.34 15.43
CA VAL A 104 4.50 14.96 14.65
C VAL A 104 4.48 15.75 13.33
N LEU A 105 4.67 17.06 13.39
CA LEU A 105 4.71 17.95 12.23
C LEU A 105 5.79 17.51 11.22
N GLU A 106 7.00 17.25 11.69
CA GLU A 106 8.11 16.84 10.83
C GLU A 106 7.88 15.45 10.19
N ASN A 107 7.26 14.52 10.93
CA ASN A 107 6.84 13.24 10.36
C ASN A 107 5.83 13.43 9.21
N VAL A 108 4.80 14.25 9.41
CA VAL A 108 3.78 14.50 8.39
C VAL A 108 4.40 15.21 7.17
N ASP A 109 5.24 16.23 7.38
CA ASP A 109 5.94 16.93 6.28
C ASP A 109 6.87 15.98 5.52
N PHE A 110 7.60 15.11 6.22
CA PHE A 110 8.46 14.10 5.61
C PHE A 110 7.68 13.18 4.66
N PHE A 111 6.55 12.62 5.10
CA PHE A 111 5.73 11.77 4.25
C PHE A 111 5.11 12.55 3.08
N GLY A 112 4.68 13.77 3.30
CA GLY A 112 4.19 14.64 2.22
C GLY A 112 5.24 14.84 1.12
N ARG A 113 6.50 15.07 1.49
CA ARG A 113 7.63 15.15 0.54
C ARG A 113 7.87 13.83 -0.18
N LEU A 114 7.82 12.70 0.54
CA LEU A 114 8.03 11.36 -0.01
C LEU A 114 6.98 11.04 -1.10
N PHE A 115 5.74 11.51 -0.91
CA PHE A 115 4.66 11.37 -1.89
C PHE A 115 4.63 12.47 -2.96
N GLY A 116 5.64 13.33 -3.02
CA GLY A 116 5.81 14.33 -4.09
C GLY A 116 4.88 15.53 -4.00
N GLN A 117 4.30 15.81 -2.82
CA GLN A 117 3.45 16.98 -2.61
C GLN A 117 4.27 18.28 -2.69
N SER A 118 3.69 19.34 -3.27
CA SER A 118 4.28 20.67 -3.24
C SER A 118 4.34 21.25 -1.81
N ALA A 119 5.15 22.27 -1.59
CA ALA A 119 5.23 22.93 -0.27
C ALA A 119 3.89 23.51 0.16
N GLU A 120 3.15 24.10 -0.77
CA GLU A 120 1.84 24.70 -0.52
C GLU A 120 0.79 23.61 -0.18
N GLU A 121 0.76 22.52 -0.95
CA GLU A 121 -0.13 21.39 -0.69
C GLU A 121 0.16 20.75 0.67
N ARG A 122 1.44 20.57 1.03
CA ARG A 122 1.83 20.03 2.34
C ARG A 122 1.37 20.93 3.48
N ALA A 123 1.62 22.25 3.38
CA ALA A 123 1.21 23.18 4.41
C ALA A 123 -0.30 23.12 4.65
N PHE A 124 -1.10 23.11 3.58
CA PHE A 124 -2.55 22.99 3.67
C PHE A 124 -2.99 21.65 4.31
N ARG A 125 -2.42 20.52 3.87
CA ARG A 125 -2.77 19.20 4.40
C ARG A 125 -2.34 18.98 5.84
N ILE A 126 -1.19 19.55 6.24
CA ILE A 126 -0.72 19.52 7.63
C ILE A 126 -1.69 20.25 8.54
N ASP A 127 -2.08 21.48 8.16
CA ASP A 127 -3.03 22.28 8.93
C ASP A 127 -4.38 21.56 9.09
N ASP A 128 -4.93 21.02 7.99
CA ASP A 128 -6.18 20.24 7.99
C ASP A 128 -6.09 18.99 8.87
N LEU A 129 -4.97 18.26 8.79
CA LEU A 129 -4.74 17.04 9.59
C LEU A 129 -4.64 17.38 11.08
N LEU A 130 -3.85 18.38 11.46
CA LEU A 130 -3.68 18.76 12.86
C LEU A 130 -4.99 19.22 13.49
N ARG A 131 -5.80 20.00 12.77
CA ARG A 131 -7.13 20.41 13.23
C ARG A 131 -8.08 19.21 13.38
N SER A 132 -8.12 18.31 12.41
CA SER A 132 -9.04 17.17 12.42
C SER A 132 -8.72 16.13 13.49
N THR A 133 -7.50 16.16 14.04
CA THR A 133 -7.01 15.20 15.05
C THR A 133 -6.78 15.81 16.43
N ASP A 134 -7.14 17.09 16.66
CA ASP A 134 -6.87 17.83 17.91
C ASP A 134 -5.36 17.80 18.31
N LEU A 135 -4.48 17.81 17.33
CA LEU A 135 -3.03 17.86 17.52
C LEU A 135 -2.44 19.26 17.25
N GLU A 136 -3.27 20.29 17.27
CA GLU A 136 -2.80 21.67 17.20
C GLU A 136 -1.95 22.01 18.44
N PRO A 137 -0.85 22.77 18.27
CA PRO A 137 0.01 23.17 19.38
C PRO A 137 -0.67 24.11 20.37
#